data_b35cdf7f9e9ab82039ab16d3ecf06164
#
_entry.id   b35cdf7f9e9ab82039ab16d3ecf06164
#
_cell.length_a   1.000
_cell.length_b   1.000
_cell.length_c   1.000
_cell.angle_alpha   90.00
_cell.angle_beta   90.00
_cell.angle_gamma   90.00
#
_symmetry.space_group_name_H-M   'P 1'
#
loop_
_entity.id
_entity.type
_entity.pdbx_description
1 polymer ?
#
loop_
_entity_poly.entity_id
_entity_poly.type
_entity_poly.pdbx_seq_one_letter_code
_entity_poly.pdbx_strand_id
1 'polypeptide(L)'
;MIVAIAFLLVHSSSPPKRPPSMLFYFHSTVLNETHPDANTAQVVAAPRSNLTVLGYGTMVVFDDPLTMDYSPDSTPVGRAQGFYVYDQLTKESVSAIFVFTALFNQEDGFNGTLNFVGADPVLSPYRDISVVGGTGDSELARGIARLSTQSISGVTFVLKVVVTLFYF
;
A
#
# COMPACT_ATOMS: atom_id res chain seq x y z
N MET A 1 16.32 -47.84 16.23
CA MET A 1 16.20 -47.28 14.87
C MET A 1 14.81 -46.63 14.78
N ILE A 2 14.76 -45.31 14.96
CA ILE A 2 13.52 -44.55 14.96
C ILE A 2 13.32 -44.06 13.53
N VAL A 3 12.30 -44.58 12.85
CA VAL A 3 11.89 -44.09 11.52
C VAL A 3 11.00 -42.85 11.73
N ALA A 4 11.54 -41.69 11.44
CA ALA A 4 10.76 -40.47 11.41
C ALA A 4 9.93 -40.46 10.11
N ILE A 5 8.61 -40.65 10.20
CA ILE A 5 7.68 -40.50 9.09
C ILE A 5 7.39 -39.00 9.00
N ALA A 6 7.99 -38.34 8.00
CA ALA A 6 7.63 -36.96 7.64
C ALA A 6 6.29 -37.00 6.90
N PHE A 7 5.22 -36.55 7.55
CA PHE A 7 3.96 -36.24 6.88
C PHE A 7 4.16 -34.98 6.03
N LEU A 8 4.30 -35.16 4.72
CA LEU A 8 4.10 -34.06 3.76
C LEU A 8 2.61 -33.73 3.77
N LEU A 9 2.23 -32.69 4.47
CA LEU A 9 0.93 -32.04 4.27
C LEU A 9 0.95 -31.37 2.89
N VAL A 10 0.46 -32.09 1.88
CA VAL A 10 0.12 -31.48 0.60
C VAL A 10 -1.07 -30.57 0.86
N HIS A 11 -0.83 -29.29 1.10
CA HIS A 11 -1.89 -28.30 1.03
C HIS A 11 -2.35 -28.28 -0.45
N SER A 12 -3.55 -28.76 -0.70
CA SER A 12 -4.24 -28.55 -1.96
C SER A 12 -4.63 -27.06 -2.03
N SER A 13 -3.68 -26.22 -2.38
CA SER A 13 -3.98 -24.83 -2.70
C SER A 13 -4.57 -24.78 -4.11
N SER A 14 -5.70 -24.09 -4.26
CA SER A 14 -6.21 -23.74 -5.59
C SER A 14 -5.09 -23.04 -6.38
N PRO A 15 -5.02 -23.22 -7.71
CA PRO A 15 -4.02 -22.53 -8.52
C PRO A 15 -4.17 -21.01 -8.36
N PRO A 16 -3.06 -20.23 -8.38
CA PRO A 16 -3.09 -18.79 -8.28
C PRO A 16 -4.00 -18.15 -9.33
N LYS A 17 -4.81 -17.18 -8.96
CA LYS A 17 -5.76 -16.49 -9.88
C LYS A 17 -5.05 -15.64 -10.93
N ARG A 18 -3.88 -15.09 -10.63
CA ARG A 18 -3.03 -14.29 -11.52
C ARG A 18 -3.78 -13.22 -12.32
N PRO A 19 -4.48 -12.28 -11.66
CA PRO A 19 -5.21 -11.25 -12.38
C PRO A 19 -4.24 -10.35 -13.17
N PRO A 20 -4.55 -9.98 -14.43
CA PRO A 20 -3.66 -9.11 -15.23
C PRO A 20 -3.72 -7.65 -14.78
N SER A 21 -4.76 -7.27 -14.07
CA SER A 21 -4.96 -5.91 -13.55
C SER A 21 -5.82 -5.91 -12.30
N MET A 22 -5.64 -4.88 -11.48
CA MET A 22 -6.42 -4.64 -10.27
C MET A 22 -6.71 -3.15 -10.13
N LEU A 23 -7.82 -2.82 -9.47
CA LEU A 23 -8.16 -1.46 -9.07
C LEU A 23 -8.64 -1.49 -7.63
N PHE A 24 -8.10 -0.59 -6.80
CA PHE A 24 -8.55 -0.37 -5.43
C PHE A 24 -8.30 1.07 -4.99
N TYR A 25 -8.92 1.45 -3.89
CA TYR A 25 -8.75 2.75 -3.26
C TYR A 25 -8.08 2.59 -1.91
N PHE A 26 -7.13 3.46 -1.66
CA PHE A 26 -6.30 3.51 -0.47
C PHE A 26 -6.74 4.73 0.36
N HIS A 27 -7.08 4.52 1.63
CA HIS A 27 -7.59 5.56 2.52
C HIS A 27 -6.63 5.77 3.68
N SER A 28 -6.05 6.95 3.76
CA SER A 28 -5.11 7.29 4.83
C SER A 28 -5.60 8.46 5.65
N THR A 29 -5.42 8.35 6.97
CA THR A 29 -5.66 9.44 7.92
C THR A 29 -4.42 9.61 8.77
N VAL A 30 -3.82 10.80 8.70
CA VAL A 30 -2.59 11.14 9.41
C VAL A 30 -2.75 12.45 10.17
N LEU A 31 -2.16 12.56 11.37
CA LEU A 31 -2.18 13.77 12.21
C LEU A 31 -3.60 14.29 12.55
N ASN A 32 -4.56 13.39 12.73
CA ASN A 32 -5.86 13.75 13.24
C ASN A 32 -5.78 13.95 14.77
N GLU A 33 -5.59 15.19 15.19
CA GLU A 33 -5.48 15.55 16.62
C GLU A 33 -6.83 15.51 17.34
N THR A 34 -7.93 15.71 16.62
CA THR A 34 -9.28 15.70 17.19
C THR A 34 -9.77 14.29 17.50
N HIS A 35 -9.41 13.33 16.64
CA HIS A 35 -9.74 11.93 16.79
C HIS A 35 -8.49 11.07 16.53
N PRO A 36 -7.56 11.00 17.50
CA PRO A 36 -6.28 10.30 17.30
C PRO A 36 -6.44 8.82 16.97
N ASP A 37 -7.47 8.17 17.52
CA ASP A 37 -7.77 6.75 17.27
C ASP A 37 -8.22 6.45 15.83
N ALA A 38 -8.60 7.49 15.07
CA ALA A 38 -8.93 7.36 13.66
C ALA A 38 -7.69 7.41 12.73
N ASN A 39 -6.50 7.68 13.27
CA ASN A 39 -5.28 7.69 12.49
C ASN A 39 -4.94 6.27 12.04
N THR A 40 -4.72 6.10 10.74
CA THR A 40 -4.20 4.89 10.11
C THR A 40 -2.74 5.04 9.72
N ALA A 41 -2.21 6.26 9.84
CA ALA A 41 -0.82 6.60 9.59
C ALA A 41 -0.23 7.45 10.70
N GLN A 42 1.06 7.31 10.96
CA GLN A 42 1.77 7.99 12.04
C GLN A 42 3.14 8.50 11.57
N VAL A 43 3.45 9.76 11.90
CA VAL A 43 4.80 10.30 11.75
C VAL A 43 5.70 9.69 12.81
N VAL A 44 6.73 8.97 12.41
CA VAL A 44 7.67 8.26 13.31
C VAL A 44 9.04 8.92 13.37
N ALA A 45 9.39 9.76 12.38
CA ALA A 45 10.58 10.56 12.36
C ALA A 45 10.35 11.86 11.61
N ALA A 46 10.95 12.95 12.11
CA ALA A 46 11.00 14.23 11.43
C ALA A 46 12.31 14.96 11.78
N PRO A 47 12.90 15.73 10.85
CA PRO A 47 14.19 16.38 11.05
C PRO A 47 14.17 17.53 12.06
N ARG A 48 12.98 17.97 12.47
CA ARG A 48 12.75 19.00 13.51
C ARG A 48 11.66 18.51 14.45
N SER A 49 11.63 19.06 15.66
CA SER A 49 10.63 18.72 16.70
C SER A 49 9.16 19.03 16.33
N ASN A 50 8.91 19.54 15.13
CA ASN A 50 7.57 19.80 14.63
C ASN A 50 7.12 18.65 13.71
N LEU A 51 6.44 17.66 14.27
CA LEU A 51 5.90 16.50 13.56
C LEU A 51 4.69 16.85 12.65
N THR A 52 4.19 18.08 12.70
CA THR A 52 3.06 18.53 11.87
C THR A 52 3.46 19.00 10.48
N VAL A 53 4.76 19.15 10.22
CA VAL A 53 5.28 19.59 8.92
C VAL A 53 5.82 18.40 8.14
N LEU A 54 5.07 17.96 7.13
CA LEU A 54 5.50 16.91 6.20
C LEU A 54 6.50 17.50 5.20
N GLY A 55 7.77 17.16 5.36
CA GLY A 55 8.86 17.68 4.52
C GLY A 55 10.07 16.76 4.54
N TYR A 56 11.14 17.15 3.84
CA TYR A 56 12.37 16.38 3.71
C TYR A 56 12.83 15.74 5.03
N GLY A 57 13.04 14.42 5.00
CA GLY A 57 13.45 13.61 6.15
C GLY A 57 12.31 13.17 7.08
N THR A 58 11.06 13.57 6.81
CA THR A 58 9.89 13.05 7.55
C THR A 58 9.58 11.65 7.09
N MET A 59 9.44 10.72 8.04
CA MET A 59 9.00 9.35 7.81
C MET A 59 7.63 9.09 8.43
N VAL A 60 6.75 8.51 7.65
CA VAL A 60 5.40 8.11 8.07
C VAL A 60 5.25 6.61 7.86
N VAL A 61 4.76 5.92 8.88
CA VAL A 61 4.37 4.51 8.83
C VAL A 61 2.85 4.43 8.81
N PHE A 62 2.29 3.48 8.09
CA PHE A 62 0.85 3.34 7.94
C PHE A 62 0.39 1.89 7.89
N ASP A 63 -0.88 1.71 8.25
CA ASP A 63 -1.68 0.50 8.07
C ASP A 63 -3.08 0.96 7.62
N ASP A 64 -3.20 1.19 6.32
CA ASP A 64 -4.35 1.88 5.71
C ASP A 64 -5.35 0.88 5.10
N PRO A 65 -6.66 1.10 5.24
CA PRO A 65 -7.65 0.26 4.60
C PRO A 65 -7.65 0.43 3.08
N LEU A 66 -7.87 -0.70 2.39
CA LEU A 66 -8.09 -0.76 0.95
C LEU A 66 -9.55 -1.13 0.67
N THR A 67 -10.20 -0.39 -0.23
CA THR A 67 -11.60 -0.60 -0.60
C THR A 67 -11.77 -0.76 -2.11
N MET A 68 -12.92 -1.32 -2.51
CA MET A 68 -13.26 -1.53 -3.91
C MET A 68 -13.59 -0.22 -4.62
N ASP A 69 -14.24 0.72 -3.92
CA ASP A 69 -14.68 2.01 -4.45
C ASP A 69 -14.11 3.19 -3.64
N TYR A 70 -14.33 4.40 -4.16
CA TYR A 70 -13.89 5.65 -3.55
C TYR A 70 -14.41 5.87 -2.12
N SER A 71 -15.60 5.35 -1.77
CA SER A 71 -16.15 5.50 -0.43
C SER A 71 -15.36 4.65 0.58
N PRO A 72 -14.97 5.19 1.75
CA PRO A 72 -14.33 4.40 2.81
C PRO A 72 -15.25 3.30 3.37
N ASP A 73 -16.58 3.44 3.20
CA ASP A 73 -17.59 2.47 3.62
C ASP A 73 -17.87 1.41 2.55
N SER A 74 -17.18 1.46 1.41
CA SER A 74 -17.36 0.44 0.37
C SER A 74 -16.69 -0.89 0.76
N THR A 75 -16.93 -1.92 -0.04
CA THR A 75 -16.42 -3.27 0.24
C THR A 75 -14.91 -3.26 0.51
N PRO A 76 -14.46 -3.67 1.70
CA PRO A 76 -13.05 -3.77 2.01
C PRO A 76 -12.41 -4.89 1.16
N VAL A 77 -11.25 -4.62 0.58
CA VAL A 77 -10.51 -5.60 -0.22
C VAL A 77 -9.20 -6.01 0.42
N GLY A 78 -8.75 -5.28 1.44
CA GLY A 78 -7.51 -5.57 2.14
C GLY A 78 -6.97 -4.40 2.95
N ARG A 79 -5.67 -4.44 3.21
CA ARG A 79 -4.93 -3.38 3.90
C ARG A 79 -3.61 -3.11 3.20
N ALA A 80 -3.17 -1.86 3.23
CA ALA A 80 -1.83 -1.47 2.81
C ALA A 80 -0.98 -1.16 4.04
N GLN A 81 0.11 -1.87 4.21
CA GLN A 81 1.04 -1.69 5.32
C GLN A 81 2.41 -1.29 4.79
N GLY A 82 2.96 -0.20 5.32
CA GLY A 82 4.23 0.29 4.82
C GLY A 82 4.66 1.61 5.41
N PHE A 83 5.47 2.29 4.64
CA PHE A 83 5.97 3.62 5.01
C PHE A 83 6.27 4.46 3.76
N TYR A 84 6.35 5.77 3.98
CA TYR A 84 6.96 6.69 3.03
C TYR A 84 7.90 7.66 3.74
N VAL A 85 8.92 8.09 2.99
CA VAL A 85 9.88 9.07 3.48
C VAL A 85 9.96 10.20 2.46
N TYR A 86 9.72 11.43 2.91
CA TYR A 86 9.93 12.60 2.08
C TYR A 86 11.43 12.77 1.81
N ASP A 87 11.85 12.49 0.60
CA ASP A 87 13.26 12.37 0.16
C ASP A 87 13.74 13.51 -0.72
N GLN A 88 12.87 14.50 -1.00
CA GLN A 88 13.22 15.65 -1.82
C GLN A 88 13.63 16.85 -0.97
N LEU A 89 14.86 17.30 -1.18
CA LEU A 89 15.44 18.42 -0.44
C LEU A 89 14.89 19.80 -0.88
N THR A 90 14.49 19.93 -2.16
CA THR A 90 14.00 21.20 -2.70
C THR A 90 12.58 21.49 -2.25
N LYS A 91 12.27 22.80 -2.05
CA LYS A 91 10.93 23.23 -1.61
C LYS A 91 9.93 23.43 -2.76
N GLU A 92 10.39 23.28 -4.00
CA GLU A 92 9.60 23.56 -5.20
C GLU A 92 8.64 22.41 -5.56
N SER A 93 8.91 21.23 -5.03
CA SER A 93 8.07 20.05 -5.22
C SER A 93 8.12 19.16 -3.98
N VAL A 94 7.18 18.22 -3.89
CA VAL A 94 7.08 17.25 -2.80
C VAL A 94 7.15 15.87 -3.40
N SER A 95 8.18 15.12 -3.01
CA SER A 95 8.35 13.71 -3.40
C SER A 95 8.68 12.86 -2.18
N ALA A 96 8.28 11.61 -2.24
CA ALA A 96 8.61 10.63 -1.23
C ALA A 96 9.03 9.31 -1.90
N ILE A 97 9.92 8.57 -1.28
CA ILE A 97 10.00 7.14 -1.55
C ILE A 97 8.82 6.46 -0.87
N PHE A 98 8.01 5.74 -1.62
CA PHE A 98 6.81 5.05 -1.15
C PHE A 98 7.02 3.54 -1.24
N VAL A 99 6.89 2.85 -0.09
CA VAL A 99 7.14 1.41 0.05
C VAL A 99 6.02 0.79 0.85
N PHE A 100 5.31 -0.17 0.27
CA PHE A 100 4.25 -0.87 1.01
C PHE A 100 3.93 -2.25 0.43
N THR A 101 3.27 -3.04 1.26
CA THR A 101 2.63 -4.29 0.90
C THR A 101 1.13 -4.12 0.98
N ALA A 102 0.42 -4.39 -0.12
CA ALA A 102 -1.02 -4.59 -0.07
C ALA A 102 -1.31 -6.06 0.28
N LEU A 103 -2.06 -6.26 1.37
CA LEU A 103 -2.50 -7.56 1.85
C LEU A 103 -3.96 -7.74 1.47
N PHE A 104 -4.26 -8.73 0.66
CA PHE A 104 -5.61 -9.05 0.22
C PHE A 104 -6.09 -10.32 0.91
N ASN A 105 -7.32 -10.28 1.42
CA ASN A 105 -7.95 -11.41 2.08
C ASN A 105 -9.47 -11.35 1.84
N GLN A 106 -9.89 -11.85 0.69
CA GLN A 106 -11.30 -11.89 0.29
C GLN A 106 -11.77 -13.35 0.28
N GLU A 107 -12.91 -13.64 0.92
CA GLU A 107 -13.43 -15.02 1.05
C GLU A 107 -13.53 -15.73 -0.29
N ASP A 108 -14.14 -15.09 -1.30
CA ASP A 108 -14.28 -15.64 -2.66
C ASP A 108 -13.45 -14.86 -3.69
N GLY A 109 -12.58 -13.99 -3.23
CA GLY A 109 -11.83 -13.04 -4.02
C GLY A 109 -10.35 -13.40 -4.18
N PHE A 110 -9.57 -12.36 -4.36
CA PHE A 110 -8.12 -12.41 -4.50
C PHE A 110 -7.45 -12.48 -3.12
N ASN A 111 -6.53 -13.42 -2.95
CA ASN A 111 -5.83 -13.65 -1.70
C ASN A 111 -4.32 -13.68 -1.93
N GLY A 112 -3.59 -12.96 -1.06
CA GLY A 112 -2.14 -12.87 -1.14
C GLY A 112 -1.65 -11.45 -0.95
N THR A 113 -0.43 -11.18 -1.40
CA THR A 113 0.18 -9.86 -1.24
C THR A 113 0.74 -9.34 -2.56
N LEU A 114 0.74 -8.02 -2.71
CA LEU A 114 1.53 -7.30 -3.72
C LEU A 114 2.46 -6.31 -3.01
N ASN A 115 3.73 -6.27 -3.43
CA ASN A 115 4.74 -5.38 -2.87
C ASN A 115 5.04 -4.25 -3.84
N PHE A 116 5.02 -3.02 -3.34
CA PHE A 116 5.17 -1.80 -4.12
C PHE A 116 6.36 -0.98 -3.63
N VAL A 117 7.09 -0.39 -4.57
CA VAL A 117 8.13 0.58 -4.27
C VAL A 117 8.32 1.55 -5.43
N GLY A 118 8.51 2.82 -5.12
CA GLY A 118 8.83 3.82 -6.14
C GLY A 118 8.85 5.23 -5.61
N ALA A 119 9.25 6.15 -6.46
CA ALA A 119 9.14 7.57 -6.20
C ALA A 119 7.69 8.02 -6.36
N ASP A 120 7.19 8.75 -5.38
CA ASP A 120 5.86 9.35 -5.39
C ASP A 120 5.98 10.89 -5.39
N PRO A 121 6.07 11.53 -6.56
CA PRO A 121 5.99 12.98 -6.69
C PRO A 121 4.53 13.42 -6.41
N VAL A 122 4.22 13.66 -5.16
CA VAL A 122 2.87 13.76 -4.57
C VAL A 122 1.96 14.75 -5.30
N LEU A 123 2.53 15.83 -5.86
CA LEU A 123 1.77 16.87 -6.57
C LEU A 123 1.48 16.52 -8.04
N SER A 124 2.06 15.44 -8.57
CA SER A 124 1.75 14.99 -9.93
C SER A 124 0.38 14.32 -9.98
N PRO A 125 -0.42 14.57 -11.04
CA PRO A 125 -1.77 14.00 -11.16
C PRO A 125 -1.74 12.47 -11.27
N TYR A 126 -0.70 11.92 -11.90
CA TYR A 126 -0.45 10.49 -12.01
C TYR A 126 0.99 10.17 -11.63
N ARG A 127 1.18 9.11 -10.85
CA ARG A 127 2.48 8.64 -10.39
C ARG A 127 2.54 7.13 -10.59
N ASP A 128 3.60 6.66 -11.22
CA ASP A 128 3.79 5.23 -11.46
C ASP A 128 4.86 4.69 -10.51
N ILE A 129 4.51 3.68 -9.73
CA ILE A 129 5.44 2.94 -8.87
C ILE A 129 5.51 1.47 -9.30
N SER A 130 6.61 0.81 -8.98
CA SER A 130 6.85 -0.58 -9.37
C SER A 130 6.13 -1.56 -8.46
N VAL A 131 5.50 -2.58 -9.05
CA VAL A 131 5.17 -3.82 -8.35
C VAL A 131 6.38 -4.74 -8.44
N VAL A 132 7.02 -4.99 -7.29
CA VAL A 132 8.29 -5.72 -7.23
C VAL A 132 8.15 -7.18 -6.81
N GLY A 133 6.95 -7.62 -6.48
CA GLY A 133 6.66 -8.99 -6.13
C GLY A 133 5.26 -9.19 -5.60
N GLY A 134 4.93 -10.44 -5.33
CA GLY A 134 3.67 -10.84 -4.71
C GLY A 134 3.72 -12.26 -4.21
N THR A 135 2.73 -12.63 -3.41
CA THR A 135 2.52 -13.99 -2.87
C THR A 135 1.08 -14.42 -3.07
N GLY A 136 0.79 -15.71 -2.89
CA GLY A 136 -0.54 -16.26 -3.07
C GLY A 136 -1.00 -16.16 -4.52
N ASP A 137 -2.18 -15.58 -4.75
CA ASP A 137 -2.74 -15.39 -6.09
C ASP A 137 -1.90 -14.49 -7.02
N SER A 138 -0.93 -13.75 -6.45
CA SER A 138 0.01 -12.90 -7.19
C SER A 138 1.47 -13.36 -7.09
N GLU A 139 1.71 -14.65 -6.82
CA GLU A 139 3.08 -15.14 -6.82
C GLU A 139 3.77 -14.89 -8.17
N LEU A 140 5.05 -14.49 -8.11
CA LEU A 140 5.86 -14.11 -9.28
C LEU A 140 5.39 -12.86 -10.04
N ALA A 141 4.44 -12.10 -9.49
CA ALA A 141 3.97 -10.87 -10.11
C ALA A 141 5.07 -9.80 -10.19
N ARG A 142 5.08 -9.07 -11.28
CA ARG A 142 5.77 -7.80 -11.53
C ARG A 142 4.79 -6.86 -12.19
N GLY A 143 5.03 -5.56 -12.11
CA GLY A 143 4.13 -4.65 -12.81
C GLY A 143 4.35 -3.18 -12.46
N ILE A 144 3.34 -2.41 -12.83
CA ILE A 144 3.25 -0.97 -12.55
C ILE A 144 1.94 -0.69 -11.85
N ALA A 145 2.01 0.11 -10.79
CA ALA A 145 0.84 0.68 -10.14
C ALA A 145 0.79 2.19 -10.40
N ARG A 146 -0.28 2.63 -11.04
CA ARG A 146 -0.56 4.04 -11.26
C ARG A 146 -1.39 4.58 -10.12
N LEU A 147 -0.84 5.55 -9.41
CA LEU A 147 -1.48 6.29 -8.33
C LEU A 147 -2.09 7.58 -8.86
N SER A 148 -3.25 7.92 -8.35
CA SER A 148 -3.84 9.27 -8.51
C SER A 148 -4.57 9.69 -7.24
N THR A 149 -4.30 10.90 -6.77
CA THR A 149 -4.99 11.46 -5.61
C THR A 149 -6.39 11.86 -6.00
N GLN A 150 -7.39 11.29 -5.35
CA GLN A 150 -8.80 11.56 -5.61
C GLN A 150 -9.33 12.68 -4.71
N SER A 151 -8.88 12.71 -3.46
CA SER A 151 -9.21 13.79 -2.54
C SER A 151 -8.12 13.96 -1.49
N ILE A 152 -8.01 15.19 -0.99
CA ILE A 152 -7.31 15.56 0.24
C ILE A 152 -8.28 16.41 1.04
N SER A 153 -8.64 15.98 2.23
CA SER A 153 -9.54 16.69 3.13
C SER A 153 -8.92 16.76 4.52
N GLY A 154 -8.27 17.89 4.81
CA GLY A 154 -7.55 18.07 6.05
C GLY A 154 -6.45 17.04 6.23
N VAL A 155 -6.67 16.10 7.15
CA VAL A 155 -5.72 15.05 7.54
C VAL A 155 -5.95 13.70 6.82
N THR A 156 -6.98 13.63 5.97
CA THR A 156 -7.36 12.40 5.24
C THR A 156 -7.08 12.56 3.76
N PHE A 157 -6.54 11.53 3.13
CA PHE A 157 -6.42 11.48 1.68
C PHE A 157 -6.84 10.12 1.12
N VAL A 158 -7.33 10.15 -0.12
CA VAL A 158 -7.75 8.97 -0.85
C VAL A 158 -6.96 8.87 -2.14
N LEU A 159 -6.30 7.73 -2.36
CA LEU A 159 -5.61 7.41 -3.60
C LEU A 159 -6.39 6.34 -4.37
N LYS A 160 -6.56 6.55 -5.66
CA LYS A 160 -6.94 5.49 -6.60
C LYS A 160 -5.67 4.80 -7.08
N VAL A 161 -5.64 3.48 -7.03
CA VAL A 161 -4.51 2.65 -7.44
C VAL A 161 -4.95 1.70 -8.55
N VAL A 162 -4.39 1.88 -9.74
CA VAL A 162 -4.62 1.00 -10.90
C VAL A 162 -3.35 0.21 -11.14
N VAL A 163 -3.43 -1.11 -11.01
CA VAL A 163 -2.28 -2.02 -11.12
C VAL A 163 -2.37 -2.81 -12.41
N THR A 164 -1.26 -2.85 -13.16
CA THR A 164 -1.08 -3.75 -14.31
C THR A 164 0.01 -4.75 -13.96
N LEU A 165 -0.28 -6.04 -14.11
CA LEU A 165 0.58 -7.14 -13.67
C LEU A 165 1.05 -8.01 -14.83
N PHE A 166 2.26 -8.52 -14.68
CA PHE A 166 2.90 -9.53 -15.53
C PHE A 166 3.40 -10.65 -14.61
N TYR A 167 3.29 -11.89 -15.09
CA TYR A 167 3.69 -13.10 -14.36
C TYR A 167 4.76 -13.85 -15.14
N PHE A 168 5.76 -14.35 -14.44
CA PHE A 168 6.89 -15.10 -15.01
C PHE A 168 6.82 -16.57 -14.65
#